data_ee43e33fac97c9e92ac5e65fbe9f3f9e
#
_entry.id   ee43e33fac97c9e92ac5e65fbe9f3f9e
#
_cell.length_a   1.000
_cell.length_b   1.000
_cell.length_c   1.000
_cell.angle_alpha   90.00
_cell.angle_beta   90.00
_cell.angle_gamma   90.00
#
_symmetry.space_group_name_H-M   'P 1'
#
loop_
_entity.id
_entity.type
_entity.pdbx_description
1 polymer ?
#
loop_
_entity_poly.entity_id
_entity_poly.type
_entity_poly.pdbx_seq_one_letter_code
_entity_poly.pdbx_strand_id
1 'polypeptide(L)'
;MKVMFVTNEYPPYIYGGAGVHVEYLSKELAKLMDVEVRSFHDQHYQDGSLTVNGRVPDASLFKECPKELTSPLKALYEGLAFAGENMTADIAHCHTWYAHFAGILAKMLYGIPLVVTVHSLEPLRPWKREQLGR
;
A
#
# COMPACT_ATOMS: atom_id res chain seq x y z
N MET A 1 -19.08 7.80 -4.30
CA MET A 1 -17.62 7.98 -4.45
C MET A 1 -16.94 6.82 -3.77
N LYS A 2 -15.95 6.24 -4.42
CA LYS A 2 -15.14 5.13 -3.87
C LYS A 2 -13.68 5.54 -3.79
N VAL A 3 -13.09 5.40 -2.61
CA VAL A 3 -11.64 5.60 -2.38
C VAL A 3 -10.96 4.24 -2.20
N MET A 4 -9.88 4.02 -2.92
CA MET A 4 -9.03 2.84 -2.77
C MET A 4 -7.74 3.24 -2.06
N PHE A 5 -7.55 2.75 -0.84
CA PHE A 5 -6.27 2.81 -0.14
C PHE A 5 -5.37 1.68 -0.59
N VAL A 6 -4.08 1.98 -0.79
CA VAL A 6 -3.05 0.95 -0.93
C VAL A 6 -2.00 1.18 0.15
N THR A 7 -1.74 0.15 0.94
CA THR A 7 -0.86 0.26 2.11
C THR A 7 -0.13 -1.06 2.38
N ASN A 8 1.07 -0.95 2.95
CA ASN A 8 1.79 -2.12 3.44
C ASN A 8 1.23 -2.63 4.77
N GLU A 9 0.73 -1.73 5.63
CA GLU A 9 0.25 -2.03 6.97
C GLU A 9 -1.25 -1.81 7.07
N TYR A 10 -1.97 -2.80 7.60
CA TYR A 10 -3.38 -2.67 7.99
C TYR A 10 -3.70 -3.68 9.10
N PRO A 11 -4.63 -3.40 10.05
CA PRO A 11 -4.93 -4.34 11.13
C PRO A 11 -5.31 -5.73 10.61
N PRO A 12 -4.84 -6.80 11.27
CA PRO A 12 -4.05 -6.83 12.52
C PRO A 12 -2.54 -6.64 12.31
N TYR A 13 -2.06 -6.41 11.10
CA TYR A 13 -0.64 -6.36 10.72
C TYR A 13 -0.12 -4.92 10.74
N ILE A 14 -0.12 -4.30 11.91
CA ILE A 14 0.41 -2.94 12.14
C ILE A 14 1.70 -3.04 12.96
N TYR A 15 2.74 -2.34 12.51
CA TYR A 15 3.98 -2.18 13.25
C TYR A 15 4.44 -0.73 13.39
N GLY A 16 3.71 0.22 12.80
CA GLY A 16 4.06 1.64 12.84
C GLY A 16 2.87 2.59 12.75
N GLY A 17 3.16 3.88 12.87
CA GLY A 17 2.14 4.93 12.84
C GLY A 17 1.40 5.04 11.51
N ALA A 18 2.00 4.60 10.40
CA ALA A 18 1.35 4.60 9.10
C ALA A 18 0.13 3.69 9.07
N GLY A 19 0.24 2.47 9.61
CA GLY A 19 -0.87 1.52 9.70
C GLY A 19 -2.00 2.03 10.58
N VAL A 20 -1.67 2.60 11.74
CA VAL A 20 -2.66 3.24 12.63
C VAL A 20 -3.39 4.38 11.91
N HIS A 21 -2.65 5.24 11.21
CA HIS A 21 -3.24 6.34 10.45
C HIS A 21 -4.23 5.83 9.39
N VAL A 22 -3.84 4.83 8.60
CA VAL A 22 -4.70 4.29 7.53
C VAL A 22 -5.94 3.60 8.12
N GLU A 23 -5.79 2.88 9.24
CA GLU A 23 -6.92 2.26 9.94
C GLU A 23 -7.99 3.29 10.31
N TYR A 24 -7.61 4.33 11.05
CA TYR A 24 -8.57 5.34 11.48
C TYR A 24 -9.15 6.12 10.30
N LEU A 25 -8.32 6.53 9.36
CA LEU A 25 -8.76 7.28 8.18
C LEU A 25 -9.76 6.48 7.34
N SER A 26 -9.48 5.19 7.08
CA SER A 26 -10.38 4.34 6.28
C SER A 26 -11.72 4.11 6.98
N LYS A 27 -11.71 3.89 8.29
CA LYS A 27 -12.94 3.74 9.10
C LYS A 27 -13.79 5.01 9.13
N GLU A 28 -13.16 6.18 9.27
CA GLU A 28 -13.89 7.45 9.26
C GLU A 28 -14.45 7.77 7.86
N LEU A 29 -13.69 7.54 6.80
CA LEU A 29 -14.18 7.74 5.45
C LEU A 29 -15.27 6.75 5.06
N ALA A 30 -15.25 5.52 5.57
CA ALA A 30 -16.28 4.53 5.31
C ALA A 30 -17.65 4.92 5.86
N LYS A 31 -17.73 5.88 6.77
CA LYS A 31 -19.01 6.47 7.22
C LYS A 31 -19.64 7.42 6.19
N LEU A 32 -18.85 7.86 5.22
CA LEU A 32 -19.22 8.89 4.25
C LEU A 32 -19.29 8.36 2.80
N MET A 33 -18.53 7.30 2.49
CA MET A 33 -18.35 6.79 1.13
C MET A 33 -17.85 5.34 1.14
N ASP A 34 -17.79 4.71 -0.03
CA ASP A 34 -17.21 3.39 -0.16
C ASP A 34 -15.68 3.47 -0.07
N VAL A 35 -15.09 2.61 0.74
CA VAL A 35 -13.66 2.52 0.96
C VAL A 35 -13.19 1.09 0.71
N GLU A 36 -12.22 0.92 -0.16
CA GLU A 36 -11.49 -0.32 -0.37
C GLU A 36 -10.06 -0.15 0.13
N VAL A 37 -9.60 -1.05 1.00
CA VAL A 37 -8.20 -1.12 1.43
C VAL A 37 -7.55 -2.32 0.77
N ARG A 38 -6.48 -2.10 0.02
CA ARG A 38 -5.59 -3.14 -0.50
C ARG A 38 -4.31 -3.16 0.32
N SER A 39 -4.08 -4.25 1.03
CA SER A 39 -2.95 -4.40 1.94
C SER A 39 -2.00 -5.52 1.51
N PHE A 40 -0.75 -5.48 2.00
CA PHE A 40 0.29 -6.47 1.66
C PHE A 40 0.30 -7.69 2.59
N HIS A 41 -0.85 -8.00 3.21
CA HIS A 41 -1.03 -9.14 4.10
C HIS A 41 -2.31 -9.88 3.74
N ASP A 42 -2.31 -11.20 3.92
CA ASP A 42 -3.47 -12.05 3.62
C ASP A 42 -4.61 -11.76 4.60
N GLN A 43 -5.57 -11.00 4.13
CA GLN A 43 -6.78 -10.64 4.88
C GLN A 43 -7.90 -10.21 3.93
N HIS A 44 -9.12 -10.68 4.21
CA HIS A 44 -10.30 -10.35 3.44
C HIS A 44 -11.49 -10.20 4.36
N TYR A 45 -12.06 -9.01 4.43
CA TYR A 45 -13.31 -8.78 5.16
C TYR A 45 -14.04 -7.55 4.64
N GLN A 46 -15.31 -7.44 5.01
CA GLN A 46 -16.15 -6.30 4.74
C GLN A 46 -16.88 -5.88 6.01
N ASP A 47 -16.92 -4.59 6.27
CA ASP A 47 -17.65 -3.95 7.35
C ASP A 47 -18.35 -2.69 6.81
N GLY A 48 -19.65 -2.81 6.56
CA GLY A 48 -20.42 -1.74 5.93
C GLY A 48 -19.84 -1.34 4.56
N SER A 49 -19.46 -0.06 4.42
CA SER A 49 -18.83 0.50 3.22
C SER A 49 -17.30 0.31 3.17
N LEU A 50 -16.72 -0.35 4.17
CA LEU A 50 -15.29 -0.67 4.20
C LEU A 50 -15.08 -2.11 3.71
N THR A 51 -14.30 -2.27 2.65
CA THR A 51 -13.84 -3.57 2.15
C THR A 51 -12.32 -3.64 2.29
N VAL A 52 -11.80 -4.73 2.83
CA VAL A 52 -10.36 -4.97 2.95
C VAL A 52 -9.99 -6.20 2.13
N ASN A 53 -9.08 -6.00 1.19
CA ASN A 53 -8.53 -7.03 0.31
C ASN A 53 -7.01 -7.03 0.44
N GLY A 54 -6.49 -8.03 1.10
CA GLY A 54 -5.06 -8.21 1.26
C GLY A 54 -4.52 -9.32 0.38
N ARG A 55 -3.21 -9.27 0.13
CA ARG A 55 -2.51 -10.37 -0.54
C ARG A 55 -1.07 -10.45 -0.06
N VAL A 56 -0.49 -11.61 -0.22
CA VAL A 56 0.91 -11.89 0.10
C VAL A 56 1.60 -12.42 -1.17
N PRO A 57 2.77 -11.89 -1.53
CA PRO A 57 3.52 -12.41 -2.66
C PRO A 57 3.98 -13.84 -2.37
N ASP A 58 4.04 -14.64 -3.41
CA ASP A 58 4.67 -15.96 -3.32
C ASP A 58 6.15 -15.79 -2.96
N ALA A 59 6.52 -16.20 -1.75
CA ALA A 59 7.88 -16.10 -1.25
C ALA A 59 8.90 -16.86 -2.12
N SER A 60 8.46 -17.87 -2.87
CA SER A 60 9.34 -18.64 -3.76
C SER A 60 9.94 -17.81 -4.88
N LEU A 61 9.24 -16.73 -5.32
CA LEU A 61 9.71 -15.83 -6.37
C LEU A 61 10.97 -15.05 -5.99
N PHE A 62 11.29 -14.97 -4.70
CA PHE A 62 12.38 -14.16 -4.18
C PHE A 62 13.50 -14.97 -3.52
N LYS A 63 13.51 -16.30 -3.68
CA LYS A 63 14.50 -17.17 -3.03
C LYS A 63 15.95 -16.87 -3.41
N GLU A 64 16.16 -16.56 -4.69
CA GLU A 64 17.50 -16.25 -5.23
C GLU A 64 17.80 -14.74 -5.22
N CYS A 65 16.91 -13.95 -4.64
CA CYS A 65 17.06 -12.50 -4.60
C CYS A 65 18.04 -12.08 -3.49
N PRO A 66 18.99 -11.17 -3.76
CA PRO A 66 19.79 -10.56 -2.70
C PRO A 66 18.91 -9.96 -1.61
N LYS A 67 19.30 -10.16 -0.33
CA LYS A 67 18.50 -9.73 0.83
C LYS A 67 18.11 -8.25 0.77
N GLU A 68 19.05 -7.41 0.31
CA GLU A 68 18.89 -5.96 0.21
C GLU A 68 17.80 -5.57 -0.80
N LEU A 69 17.56 -6.39 -1.81
CA LEU A 69 16.58 -6.15 -2.86
C LEU A 69 15.23 -6.83 -2.61
N THR A 70 15.16 -7.75 -1.66
CA THR A 70 13.93 -8.53 -1.40
C THR A 70 12.74 -7.64 -1.07
N SER A 71 12.90 -6.67 -0.18
CA SER A 71 11.80 -5.78 0.23
C SER A 71 11.32 -4.88 -0.92
N PRO A 72 12.19 -4.15 -1.65
CA PRO A 72 11.73 -3.35 -2.78
C PRO A 72 11.12 -4.19 -3.91
N LEU A 73 11.67 -5.36 -4.22
CA LEU A 73 11.11 -6.22 -5.27
C LEU A 73 9.74 -6.79 -4.89
N LYS A 74 9.53 -7.15 -3.62
CA LYS A 74 8.20 -7.52 -3.12
C LYS A 74 7.20 -6.39 -3.26
N ALA A 75 7.57 -5.17 -2.90
CA ALA A 75 6.68 -4.00 -3.03
C ALA A 75 6.29 -3.73 -4.49
N LEU A 76 7.22 -3.83 -5.41
CA LEU A 76 6.96 -3.69 -6.85
C LEU A 76 6.07 -4.82 -7.37
N TYR A 77 6.32 -6.06 -6.95
CA TYR A 77 5.50 -7.21 -7.32
C TYR A 77 4.06 -7.06 -6.84
N GLU A 78 3.84 -6.65 -5.59
CA GLU A 78 2.50 -6.40 -5.06
C GLU A 78 1.78 -5.27 -5.81
N GLY A 79 2.51 -4.20 -6.13
CA GLY A 79 1.97 -3.12 -6.95
C GLY A 79 1.51 -3.60 -8.32
N LEU A 80 2.31 -4.43 -8.98
CA LEU A 80 1.97 -5.02 -10.27
C LEU A 80 0.79 -6.00 -10.15
N ALA A 81 0.77 -6.82 -9.11
CA ALA A 81 -0.28 -7.79 -8.89
C ALA A 81 -1.63 -7.11 -8.61
N PHE A 82 -1.66 -6.05 -7.82
CA PHE A 82 -2.87 -5.24 -7.64
C PHE A 82 -3.34 -4.58 -8.94
N ALA A 83 -2.42 -4.15 -9.78
CA ALA A 83 -2.77 -3.60 -11.08
C ALA A 83 -3.30 -4.65 -12.07
N GLY A 84 -2.96 -5.92 -11.88
CA GLY A 84 -3.52 -7.04 -12.64
C GLY A 84 -4.94 -7.42 -12.23
N GLU A 85 -5.37 -6.99 -11.05
CA GLU A 85 -6.75 -7.09 -10.60
C GLU A 85 -7.54 -5.87 -11.08
N ASN A 86 -8.84 -6.04 -11.32
CA ASN A 86 -9.65 -4.91 -11.74
C ASN A 86 -9.64 -3.80 -10.67
N MET A 87 -9.11 -2.64 -11.02
CA MET A 87 -9.09 -1.45 -10.15
C MET A 87 -10.25 -0.53 -10.52
N THR A 88 -11.20 -0.37 -9.60
CA THR A 88 -12.33 0.55 -9.78
C THR A 88 -12.43 1.46 -8.55
N ALA A 89 -12.03 2.70 -8.72
CA ALA A 89 -12.12 3.72 -7.66
C ALA A 89 -12.14 5.12 -8.31
N ASP A 90 -12.70 6.09 -7.59
CA ASP A 90 -12.64 7.49 -7.99
C ASP A 90 -11.30 8.14 -7.61
N ILE A 91 -10.65 7.62 -6.57
CA ILE A 91 -9.33 8.06 -6.08
C ILE A 91 -8.55 6.85 -5.58
N ALA A 92 -7.28 6.76 -5.95
CA ALA A 92 -6.30 5.87 -5.33
C ALA A 92 -5.44 6.68 -4.34
N HIS A 93 -5.41 6.26 -3.07
CA HIS A 93 -4.63 6.92 -2.02
C HIS A 93 -3.59 5.93 -1.47
N CYS A 94 -2.33 6.20 -1.77
CA CYS A 94 -1.21 5.32 -1.41
C CYS A 94 -0.46 5.85 -0.19
N HIS A 95 -0.19 4.95 0.74
CA HIS A 95 0.52 5.24 1.98
C HIS A 95 1.85 4.52 2.03
N THR A 96 2.92 5.25 2.31
CA THR A 96 4.32 4.79 2.29
C THR A 96 4.82 4.44 0.88
N TRP A 97 6.15 4.41 0.73
CA TRP A 97 6.79 4.14 -0.55
C TRP A 97 6.47 2.74 -1.12
N TYR A 98 6.16 1.77 -0.26
CA TYR A 98 5.78 0.42 -0.67
C TYR A 98 4.58 0.39 -1.62
N ALA A 99 3.62 1.29 -1.39
CA ALA A 99 2.37 1.35 -2.13
C ALA A 99 2.40 2.29 -3.35
N HIS A 100 3.43 3.14 -3.49
CA HIS A 100 3.46 4.17 -4.52
C HIS A 100 3.41 3.60 -5.93
N PHE A 101 4.07 2.45 -6.17
CA PHE A 101 4.07 1.83 -7.50
C PHE A 101 2.68 1.35 -7.90
N ALA A 102 1.91 0.75 -6.99
CA ALA A 102 0.51 0.40 -7.24
C ALA A 102 -0.34 1.62 -7.64
N GLY A 103 -0.14 2.75 -6.95
CA GLY A 103 -0.83 4.00 -7.26
C GLY A 103 -0.43 4.58 -8.63
N ILE A 104 0.84 4.51 -9.00
CA ILE A 104 1.31 4.91 -10.34
C ILE A 104 0.61 4.07 -11.41
N LEU A 105 0.53 2.76 -11.23
CA LEU A 105 -0.14 1.86 -12.15
C LEU A 105 -1.65 2.12 -12.21
N ALA A 106 -2.30 2.38 -11.06
CA ALA A 106 -3.71 2.77 -11.01
C ALA A 106 -3.97 4.03 -11.86
N LYS A 107 -3.12 5.03 -11.72
CA LYS A 107 -3.21 6.26 -12.52
C LYS A 107 -2.95 6.02 -14.01
N MET A 108 -1.90 5.28 -14.36
CA MET A 108 -1.48 5.11 -15.75
C MET A 108 -2.37 4.15 -16.55
N LEU A 109 -2.80 3.06 -15.93
CA LEU A 109 -3.54 2.00 -16.62
C LEU A 109 -5.05 2.17 -16.54
N TYR A 110 -5.55 2.76 -15.45
CA TYR A 110 -6.98 2.87 -15.18
C TYR A 110 -7.49 4.32 -15.17
N GLY A 111 -6.59 5.31 -15.28
CA GLY A 111 -6.97 6.73 -15.25
C GLY A 111 -7.43 7.22 -13.87
N ILE A 112 -7.16 6.46 -12.81
CA ILE A 112 -7.60 6.79 -11.44
C ILE A 112 -6.68 7.89 -10.87
N PRO A 113 -7.23 9.03 -10.40
CA PRO A 113 -6.44 10.06 -9.73
C PRO A 113 -5.68 9.52 -8.52
N LEU A 114 -4.40 9.90 -8.40
CA LEU A 114 -3.51 9.42 -7.35
C LEU A 114 -3.25 10.48 -6.29
N VAL A 115 -3.46 10.09 -5.03
CA VAL A 115 -3.00 10.80 -3.84
C VAL A 115 -1.90 9.97 -3.16
N VAL A 116 -0.84 10.62 -2.70
CA VAL A 116 0.28 9.98 -2.02
C VAL A 116 0.50 10.63 -0.66
N THR A 117 0.47 9.83 0.39
CA THR A 117 0.88 10.25 1.73
C THR A 117 2.25 9.69 2.07
N VAL A 118 3.21 10.59 2.26
CA VAL A 118 4.57 10.25 2.68
C VAL A 118 4.64 10.30 4.20
N HIS A 119 4.76 9.14 4.83
CA HIS A 119 4.89 9.04 6.30
C HIS A 119 6.30 9.27 6.81
N SER A 120 7.30 9.15 5.92
CA SER A 120 8.69 9.45 6.23
C SER A 120 9.47 9.77 4.96
N LEU A 121 10.42 10.69 5.08
CA LEU A 121 11.41 10.98 4.05
C LEU A 121 12.75 10.38 4.48
N GLU A 122 13.02 9.16 4.02
CA GLU A 122 14.20 8.39 4.45
C GLU A 122 15.53 9.15 4.31
N PRO A 123 15.78 9.91 3.20
CA PRO A 123 17.02 10.69 3.08
C PRO A 123 17.19 11.78 4.15
N LEU A 124 16.11 12.19 4.81
CA LEU A 124 16.15 13.21 5.86
C LEU A 124 16.34 12.64 7.26
N ARG A 125 16.31 11.32 7.43
CA ARG A 125 16.56 10.67 8.71
C ARG A 125 18.08 10.60 8.95
N PRO A 126 18.61 11.12 10.08
CA PRO A 126 20.05 11.18 10.31
C PRO A 126 20.75 9.83 10.20
N TRP A 127 20.16 8.77 10.80
CA TRP A 127 20.74 7.42 10.78
C TRP A 127 20.65 6.74 9.40
N LYS A 128 19.80 7.21 8.49
CA LYS A 128 19.69 6.66 7.14
C LYS A 128 20.78 7.18 6.21
N ARG A 129 21.31 8.36 6.47
CA ARG A 129 22.46 8.90 5.70
C ARG A 129 23.66 7.99 5.76
N GLU A 130 23.98 7.46 6.94
CA GLU A 130 25.07 6.50 7.11
C GLU A 130 24.82 5.20 6.35
N GLN A 131 23.60 4.68 6.37
CA GLN A 131 23.21 3.46 5.65
C GLN A 131 23.24 3.63 4.14
N LEU A 132 23.05 4.83 3.62
CA LEU A 132 23.10 5.13 2.18
C LEU A 132 24.52 5.43 1.67
N GLY A 133 25.55 5.29 2.50
CA GLY A 133 26.94 5.39 2.11
C GLY A 133 27.40 6.82 1.75
N ARG A 134 26.88 7.82 2.43
CA ARG A 134 27.27 9.23 2.28
C ARG A 134 27.90 9.78 3.53
#